data_46f2f13d8a266b9b72cbf73c3c88620f
#
_entry.id   46f2f13d8a266b9b72cbf73c3c88620f
#
_cell.length_a   1.000
_cell.length_b   1.000
_cell.length_c   1.000
_cell.angle_alpha   90.00
_cell.angle_beta   90.00
_cell.angle_gamma   90.00
#
_symmetry.space_group_name_H-M   'P 1'
#
loop_
_entity.id
_entity.type
_entity.pdbx_description
1 polymer ?
#
loop_
_entity_poly.entity_id
_entity_poly.type
_entity_poly.pdbx_seq_one_letter_code
_entity_poly.pdbx_strand_id
1 'polypeptide(L)'
;MLDPRSEIYPTIEYRPIQPSDLEALEKIHLALFPIRYEREFFLNVVSGHGIVSWGAVDTSRSDDRRDEIIGFVTTRMIAAKDSEIEDLFRYNSSRKDLTLVYILTLGVVDSYRNLGIASSLVREVVKYAASISNCRGVYLHVISYNQPAISFYKKMLFKLVRRLPMFYYIRGQHYDSYLFVYYVNGGRSPCSPLEIVTSFVVDFRAFVKMLVAKFWSKEDHCGPRWARCQESNTLLAPQSNKRIISGDSTRCHV
;
A
#
# COMPACT_ATOMS: atom_id res chain seq x y z
N MET A 1 -12.26 -25.89 46.75
CA MET A 1 -10.88 -25.65 46.27
C MET A 1 -11.00 -25.11 44.88
N LEU A 2 -10.93 -23.81 44.70
CA LEU A 2 -10.92 -23.16 43.39
C LEU A 2 -9.50 -23.30 42.82
N ASP A 3 -9.40 -23.82 41.62
CA ASP A 3 -8.14 -23.96 40.88
C ASP A 3 -7.53 -22.57 40.66
N PRO A 4 -6.35 -22.22 41.19
CA PRO A 4 -5.78 -20.89 41.08
C PRO A 4 -5.15 -20.62 39.71
N ARG A 5 -5.42 -21.43 38.70
CA ARG A 5 -4.90 -21.30 37.33
C ARG A 5 -6.01 -21.09 36.29
N SER A 6 -6.98 -20.25 36.57
CA SER A 6 -7.72 -19.65 35.47
C SER A 6 -6.76 -18.66 34.79
N GLU A 7 -6.03 -19.11 33.76
CA GLU A 7 -5.34 -18.22 32.85
C GLU A 7 -6.41 -17.26 32.31
N ILE A 8 -6.43 -16.04 32.84
CA ILE A 8 -7.30 -14.98 32.34
C ILE A 8 -6.72 -14.61 30.97
N TYR A 9 -7.26 -15.19 29.92
CA TYR A 9 -6.91 -14.80 28.57
C TYR A 9 -7.31 -13.33 28.37
N PRO A 10 -6.43 -12.50 27.79
CA PRO A 10 -6.74 -11.09 27.58
C PRO A 10 -7.94 -10.94 26.64
N THR A 11 -8.87 -10.07 26.99
CA THR A 11 -10.00 -9.70 26.15
C THR A 11 -9.60 -8.49 25.33
N ILE A 12 -9.34 -8.72 24.03
CA ILE A 12 -8.80 -7.69 23.14
C ILE A 12 -9.93 -7.02 22.37
N GLU A 13 -10.02 -5.71 22.50
CA GLU A 13 -10.91 -4.83 21.74
C GLU A 13 -10.09 -4.00 20.75
N TYR A 14 -10.70 -3.72 19.59
CA TYR A 14 -10.09 -2.92 18.52
C TYR A 14 -10.92 -1.66 18.30
N ARG A 15 -10.30 -0.50 18.42
CA ARG A 15 -10.93 0.82 18.27
C ARG A 15 -10.04 1.80 17.51
N PRO A 16 -10.59 2.88 16.95
CA PRO A 16 -9.77 3.98 16.44
C PRO A 16 -8.84 4.53 17.54
N ILE A 17 -7.64 4.93 17.15
CA ILE A 17 -6.72 5.62 18.08
C ILE A 17 -7.29 6.99 18.40
N GLN A 18 -7.23 7.40 19.67
CA GLN A 18 -7.81 8.61 20.21
C GLN A 18 -6.73 9.60 20.69
N PRO A 19 -7.05 10.88 20.85
CA PRO A 19 -6.11 11.87 21.39
C PRO A 19 -5.51 11.50 22.75
N SER A 20 -6.27 10.78 23.60
CA SER A 20 -5.79 10.25 24.88
C SER A 20 -4.69 9.20 24.76
N ASP A 21 -4.54 8.57 23.59
CA ASP A 21 -3.56 7.52 23.36
C ASP A 21 -2.15 8.06 23.01
N LEU A 22 -1.98 9.37 22.87
CA LEU A 22 -0.77 10.00 22.35
C LEU A 22 0.49 9.51 23.07
N GLU A 23 0.51 9.60 24.39
CA GLU A 23 1.69 9.24 25.20
C GLU A 23 1.99 7.73 25.14
N ALA A 24 0.95 6.91 25.20
CA ALA A 24 1.09 5.46 25.09
C ALA A 24 1.62 5.06 23.71
N LEU A 25 1.11 5.69 22.65
CA LEU A 25 1.54 5.47 21.27
C LEU A 25 3.02 5.84 21.07
N GLU A 26 3.44 7.03 21.53
CA GLU A 26 4.84 7.46 21.48
C GLU A 26 5.75 6.47 22.22
N LYS A 27 5.37 6.06 23.42
CA LYS A 27 6.12 5.11 24.25
C LYS A 27 6.29 3.75 23.56
N ILE A 28 5.19 3.19 23.02
CA ILE A 28 5.23 1.91 22.34
C ILE A 28 6.09 2.02 21.06
N HIS A 29 5.97 3.11 20.32
CA HIS A 29 6.78 3.35 19.14
C HIS A 29 8.28 3.37 19.45
N LEU A 30 8.69 4.10 20.49
CA LEU A 30 10.09 4.15 20.94
C LEU A 30 10.63 2.77 21.32
N ALA A 31 9.79 1.92 21.90
CA ALA A 31 10.18 0.57 22.31
C ALA A 31 10.32 -0.40 21.13
N LEU A 32 9.45 -0.27 20.12
CA LEU A 32 9.33 -1.25 19.05
C LEU A 32 10.13 -0.92 17.79
N PHE A 33 10.37 0.37 17.50
CA PHE A 33 10.98 0.78 16.23
C PHE A 33 12.39 1.37 16.41
N PRO A 34 13.33 1.00 15.54
CA PRO A 34 14.70 1.55 15.59
C PRO A 34 14.78 3.00 15.09
N ILE A 35 13.71 3.49 14.46
CA ILE A 35 13.59 4.82 13.88
C ILE A 35 12.72 5.66 14.81
N ARG A 36 13.17 6.89 15.07
CA ARG A 36 12.38 7.87 15.84
C ARG A 36 11.52 8.66 14.86
N TYR A 37 10.23 8.75 15.20
CA TYR A 37 9.29 9.61 14.50
C TYR A 37 9.19 10.94 15.22
N GLU A 38 8.92 11.99 14.47
CA GLU A 38 8.68 13.33 15.03
C GLU A 38 7.33 13.35 15.74
N ARG A 39 7.18 14.20 16.74
CA ARG A 39 5.94 14.34 17.53
C ARG A 39 4.73 14.68 16.63
N GLU A 40 4.94 15.42 15.56
CA GLU A 40 3.90 15.78 14.59
C GLU A 40 3.26 14.54 13.96
N PHE A 41 4.03 13.47 13.67
CA PHE A 41 3.48 12.22 13.19
C PHE A 41 2.44 11.65 14.16
N PHE A 42 2.74 11.60 15.45
CA PHE A 42 1.82 11.08 16.46
C PHE A 42 0.59 11.95 16.64
N LEU A 43 0.75 13.27 16.59
CA LEU A 43 -0.37 14.22 16.61
C LEU A 43 -1.31 13.99 15.41
N ASN A 44 -0.77 13.77 14.21
CA ASN A 44 -1.55 13.46 13.03
C ASN A 44 -2.27 12.10 13.14
N VAL A 45 -1.65 11.10 13.79
CA VAL A 45 -2.28 9.80 14.05
C VAL A 45 -3.50 9.96 14.96
N VAL A 46 -3.33 10.61 16.12
CA VAL A 46 -4.40 10.71 17.13
C VAL A 46 -5.52 11.67 16.74
N SER A 47 -5.22 12.66 15.88
CA SER A 47 -6.22 13.59 15.34
C SER A 47 -6.87 13.08 14.05
N GLY A 48 -6.38 11.98 13.47
CA GLY A 48 -6.88 11.47 12.20
C GLY A 48 -6.54 12.36 10.99
N HIS A 49 -5.55 13.24 11.09
CA HIS A 49 -5.19 14.15 10.02
C HIS A 49 -4.40 13.44 8.91
N GLY A 50 -5.12 13.01 7.87
CA GLY A 50 -4.56 12.25 6.73
C GLY A 50 -4.08 10.85 7.08
N ILE A 51 -4.30 10.38 8.31
CA ILE A 51 -3.94 9.06 8.80
C ILE A 51 -5.18 8.39 9.38
N VAL A 52 -5.43 7.15 8.95
CA VAL A 52 -6.46 6.28 9.52
C VAL A 52 -5.76 5.21 10.35
N SER A 53 -6.19 5.02 11.59
CA SER A 53 -5.48 4.20 12.55
C SER A 53 -6.40 3.39 13.44
N TRP A 54 -5.91 2.24 13.91
CA TRP A 54 -6.60 1.39 14.89
C TRP A 54 -5.64 1.01 16.00
N GLY A 55 -6.14 1.04 17.23
CA GLY A 55 -5.50 0.51 18.43
C GLY A 55 -6.15 -0.78 18.89
N ALA A 56 -5.37 -1.63 19.52
CA ALA A 56 -5.84 -2.78 20.27
C ALA A 56 -5.67 -2.49 21.78
N VAL A 57 -6.68 -2.73 22.57
CA VAL A 57 -6.70 -2.57 24.05
C VAL A 57 -7.08 -3.85 24.72
N ASP A 58 -6.57 -4.09 25.94
CA ASP A 58 -6.94 -5.24 26.75
C ASP A 58 -7.94 -4.84 27.81
N THR A 59 -9.22 -5.12 27.58
CA THR A 59 -10.33 -4.75 28.47
C THR A 59 -10.46 -5.66 29.69
N SER A 60 -9.74 -6.78 29.74
CA SER A 60 -9.74 -7.68 30.91
C SER A 60 -8.89 -7.14 32.06
N ARG A 61 -8.08 -6.11 31.86
CA ARG A 61 -7.25 -5.49 32.89
C ARG A 61 -8.14 -4.80 33.93
N SER A 62 -7.84 -5.02 35.18
CA SER A 62 -8.55 -4.41 36.32
C SER A 62 -7.92 -3.11 36.83
N ASP A 63 -6.78 -2.72 36.26
CA ASP A 63 -6.05 -1.50 36.58
C ASP A 63 -6.52 -0.29 35.75
N ASP A 64 -6.03 0.90 36.09
CA ASP A 64 -6.34 2.16 35.39
C ASP A 64 -5.86 2.16 33.91
N ARG A 65 -5.11 1.12 33.50
CA ARG A 65 -4.60 0.96 32.12
C ARG A 65 -5.47 0.06 31.25
N ARG A 66 -6.72 -0.19 31.63
CA ARG A 66 -7.65 -1.01 30.85
C ARG A 66 -7.82 -0.51 29.42
N ASP A 67 -7.73 0.79 29.20
CA ASP A 67 -7.92 1.44 27.89
C ASP A 67 -6.59 1.81 27.19
N GLU A 68 -5.45 1.43 27.79
CA GLU A 68 -4.14 1.69 27.21
C GLU A 68 -3.92 0.78 26.00
N ILE A 69 -3.48 1.37 24.87
CA ILE A 69 -3.18 0.60 23.68
C ILE A 69 -2.00 -0.34 23.90
N ILE A 70 -2.16 -1.59 23.45
CA ILE A 70 -1.15 -2.65 23.50
C ILE A 70 -0.66 -3.05 22.10
N GLY A 71 -1.32 -2.56 21.08
CA GLY A 71 -0.96 -2.73 19.70
C GLY A 71 -1.65 -1.68 18.83
N PHE A 72 -1.10 -1.42 17.67
CA PHE A 72 -1.63 -0.38 16.77
C PHE A 72 -1.25 -0.66 15.31
N VAL A 73 -2.03 -0.08 14.42
CA VAL A 73 -1.71 0.08 12.99
C VAL A 73 -2.05 1.49 12.54
N THR A 74 -1.18 2.10 11.76
CA THR A 74 -1.41 3.41 11.14
C THR A 74 -1.33 3.30 9.64
N THR A 75 -2.23 3.98 8.94
CA THR A 75 -2.33 3.90 7.48
C THR A 75 -2.58 5.27 6.86
N ARG A 76 -2.17 5.42 5.60
CA ARG A 76 -2.47 6.61 4.79
C ARG A 76 -3.06 6.19 3.46
N MET A 77 -4.08 6.92 3.00
CA MET A 77 -4.59 6.76 1.65
C MET A 77 -3.72 7.57 0.68
N ILE A 78 -3.31 6.93 -0.42
CA ILE A 78 -2.45 7.52 -1.44
C ILE A 78 -3.10 7.31 -2.81
N ALA A 79 -3.09 8.33 -3.67
CA ALA A 79 -3.50 8.13 -5.04
C ALA A 79 -2.49 7.20 -5.75
N ALA A 80 -2.98 6.24 -6.52
CA ALA A 80 -2.11 5.24 -7.16
C ALA A 80 -1.03 5.88 -8.05
N LYS A 81 -1.35 6.99 -8.71
CA LYS A 81 -0.42 7.77 -9.53
C LYS A 81 0.74 8.39 -8.75
N ASP A 82 0.55 8.64 -7.45
CA ASP A 82 1.55 9.25 -6.57
C ASP A 82 2.34 8.18 -5.79
N SER A 83 2.01 6.90 -6.00
CA SER A 83 2.65 5.77 -5.34
C SER A 83 3.84 5.24 -6.16
N GLU A 84 4.81 4.66 -5.50
CA GLU A 84 5.96 3.98 -6.12
C GLU A 84 5.61 2.66 -6.82
N ILE A 85 4.35 2.26 -6.75
CA ILE A 85 3.79 1.06 -7.38
C ILE A 85 2.71 1.39 -8.43
N GLU A 86 2.68 2.62 -8.94
CA GLU A 86 1.77 3.03 -10.02
C GLU A 86 1.80 2.05 -11.20
N ASP A 87 3.00 1.62 -11.58
CA ASP A 87 3.23 0.69 -12.69
C ASP A 87 2.49 -0.64 -12.52
N LEU A 88 2.25 -1.10 -11.29
CA LEU A 88 1.50 -2.32 -11.01
C LEU A 88 0.00 -2.19 -11.28
N PHE A 89 -0.51 -0.96 -11.43
CA PHE A 89 -1.94 -0.68 -11.60
C PHE A 89 -2.30 -0.03 -12.94
N ARG A 90 -1.32 0.15 -13.85
CA ARG A 90 -1.50 0.80 -15.17
C ARG A 90 -2.49 0.10 -16.09
N TYR A 91 -2.71 -1.20 -15.94
CA TYR A 91 -3.69 -1.95 -16.74
C TYR A 91 -5.14 -1.49 -16.53
N ASN A 92 -5.41 -0.75 -15.47
CA ASN A 92 -6.70 -0.13 -15.18
C ASN A 92 -6.81 1.30 -15.72
N SER A 93 -6.13 1.61 -16.82
CA SER A 93 -5.96 2.96 -17.41
C SER A 93 -7.26 3.74 -17.68
N SER A 94 -8.42 3.09 -17.64
CA SER A 94 -9.73 3.75 -17.78
C SER A 94 -10.17 4.53 -16.53
N ARG A 95 -9.51 4.37 -15.38
CA ARG A 95 -9.85 5.06 -14.12
C ARG A 95 -8.64 5.79 -13.56
N LYS A 96 -8.64 7.12 -13.74
CA LYS A 96 -7.55 8.00 -13.29
C LYS A 96 -7.48 8.18 -11.76
N ASP A 97 -8.53 7.79 -11.03
CA ASP A 97 -8.70 8.09 -9.60
C ASP A 97 -8.53 6.86 -8.70
N LEU A 98 -7.66 5.94 -9.07
CA LEU A 98 -7.36 4.78 -8.23
C LEU A 98 -6.61 5.19 -6.97
N THR A 99 -6.97 4.56 -5.85
CA THR A 99 -6.32 4.77 -4.57
C THR A 99 -5.72 3.49 -4.02
N LEU A 100 -4.77 3.66 -3.13
CA LEU A 100 -4.10 2.61 -2.38
C LEU A 100 -4.08 2.99 -0.90
N VAL A 101 -4.07 2.01 -0.02
CA VAL A 101 -3.83 2.21 1.40
C VAL A 101 -2.40 1.79 1.71
N TYR A 102 -1.61 2.70 2.24
CA TYR A 102 -0.25 2.44 2.68
C TYR A 102 -0.22 2.21 4.20
N ILE A 103 0.27 1.06 4.65
CA ILE A 103 0.51 0.82 6.07
C ILE A 103 1.85 1.48 6.43
N LEU A 104 1.76 2.51 7.28
CA LEU A 104 2.92 3.26 7.77
C LEU A 104 3.64 2.48 8.87
N THR A 105 2.88 2.02 9.88
CA THR A 105 3.42 1.31 11.03
C THR A 105 2.44 0.27 11.55
N LEU A 106 2.97 -0.85 12.06
CA LEU A 106 2.22 -1.89 12.76
C LEU A 106 3.08 -2.38 13.93
N GLY A 107 2.55 -2.32 15.13
CA GLY A 107 3.27 -2.72 16.33
C GLY A 107 2.36 -3.44 17.34
N VAL A 108 2.93 -4.37 18.09
CA VAL A 108 2.29 -5.04 19.22
C VAL A 108 3.31 -5.18 20.32
N VAL A 109 2.94 -4.78 21.54
CA VAL A 109 3.76 -4.91 22.75
C VAL A 109 4.18 -6.36 22.94
N ASP A 110 5.42 -6.59 23.33
CA ASP A 110 6.06 -7.91 23.35
C ASP A 110 5.26 -8.95 24.16
N SER A 111 4.71 -8.56 25.31
CA SER A 111 3.91 -9.43 26.17
C SER A 111 2.58 -9.89 25.55
N TYR A 112 2.11 -9.20 24.50
CA TYR A 112 0.87 -9.50 23.79
C TYR A 112 1.08 -10.08 22.38
N ARG A 113 2.34 -10.40 22.03
CA ARG A 113 2.63 -11.05 20.74
C ARG A 113 2.10 -12.48 20.71
N ASN A 114 1.93 -13.00 19.49
CA ASN A 114 1.41 -14.34 19.20
C ASN A 114 -0.06 -14.60 19.61
N LEU A 115 -0.79 -13.57 20.06
CA LEU A 115 -2.22 -13.63 20.37
C LEU A 115 -3.12 -13.24 19.18
N GLY A 116 -2.57 -13.10 17.98
CA GLY A 116 -3.34 -12.76 16.78
C GLY A 116 -3.65 -11.27 16.60
N ILE A 117 -3.22 -10.39 17.51
CA ILE A 117 -3.53 -8.95 17.51
C ILE A 117 -3.11 -8.27 16.20
N ALA A 118 -1.86 -8.47 15.79
CA ALA A 118 -1.38 -7.89 14.51
C ALA A 118 -2.23 -8.34 13.32
N SER A 119 -2.66 -9.62 13.30
CA SER A 119 -3.51 -10.16 12.24
C SER A 119 -4.89 -9.49 12.22
N SER A 120 -5.46 -9.23 13.39
CA SER A 120 -6.76 -8.54 13.50
C SER A 120 -6.65 -7.08 13.08
N LEU A 121 -5.60 -6.36 13.50
CA LEU A 121 -5.33 -4.99 13.07
C LEU A 121 -5.18 -4.90 11.54
N VAL A 122 -4.43 -5.80 10.92
CA VAL A 122 -4.29 -5.83 9.44
C VAL A 122 -5.63 -6.15 8.76
N ARG A 123 -6.47 -7.01 9.36
CA ARG A 123 -7.82 -7.27 8.82
C ARG A 123 -8.69 -6.01 8.83
N GLU A 124 -8.62 -5.16 9.88
CA GLU A 124 -9.33 -3.88 9.90
C GLU A 124 -8.86 -2.96 8.75
N VAL A 125 -7.55 -2.90 8.50
CA VAL A 125 -7.00 -2.15 7.35
C VAL A 125 -7.52 -2.70 6.02
N VAL A 126 -7.55 -4.02 5.84
CA VAL A 126 -8.05 -4.65 4.60
C VAL A 126 -9.56 -4.40 4.42
N LYS A 127 -10.35 -4.50 5.50
CA LYS A 127 -11.78 -4.14 5.46
C LYS A 127 -12.00 -2.69 5.07
N TYR A 128 -11.24 -1.77 5.67
CA TYR A 128 -11.26 -0.36 5.32
C TYR A 128 -10.92 -0.13 3.85
N ALA A 129 -9.83 -0.71 3.35
CA ALA A 129 -9.46 -0.59 1.95
C ALA A 129 -10.53 -1.17 1.00
N ALA A 130 -11.14 -2.30 1.38
CA ALA A 130 -12.20 -2.94 0.60
C ALA A 130 -13.50 -2.13 0.57
N SER A 131 -13.79 -1.32 1.60
CA SER A 131 -14.97 -0.44 1.64
C SER A 131 -14.86 0.75 0.68
N ILE A 132 -13.66 1.09 0.22
CA ILE A 132 -13.40 2.20 -0.70
C ILE A 132 -13.42 1.68 -2.13
N SER A 133 -14.46 2.01 -2.89
CA SER A 133 -14.75 1.44 -4.21
C SER A 133 -13.63 1.59 -5.26
N ASN A 134 -12.84 2.67 -5.18
CA ASN A 134 -11.71 2.93 -6.07
C ASN A 134 -10.34 2.51 -5.48
N CYS A 135 -10.31 1.95 -4.28
CA CYS A 135 -9.09 1.35 -3.71
C CYS A 135 -8.79 0.01 -4.39
N ARG A 136 -7.51 -0.24 -4.73
CA ARG A 136 -7.06 -1.45 -5.43
C ARG A 136 -6.08 -2.30 -4.65
N GLY A 137 -5.55 -1.78 -3.57
CA GLY A 137 -4.61 -2.54 -2.76
C GLY A 137 -4.22 -1.87 -1.46
N VAL A 138 -3.72 -2.70 -0.57
CA VAL A 138 -3.01 -2.30 0.64
C VAL A 138 -1.55 -2.66 0.44
N TYR A 139 -0.63 -1.74 0.68
CA TYR A 139 0.79 -2.01 0.50
C TYR A 139 1.64 -1.51 1.66
N LEU A 140 2.83 -2.04 1.76
CA LEU A 140 3.77 -1.71 2.84
C LEU A 140 5.20 -2.08 2.48
N HIS A 141 6.13 -1.56 3.27
CA HIS A 141 7.54 -1.88 3.20
C HIS A 141 7.97 -2.67 4.44
N VAL A 142 8.83 -3.67 4.21
CA VAL A 142 9.46 -4.43 5.29
C VAL A 142 10.96 -4.45 5.05
N ILE A 143 11.74 -4.08 6.06
CA ILE A 143 13.19 -4.16 5.99
C ILE A 143 13.63 -5.62 5.76
N SER A 144 14.59 -5.84 4.88
CA SER A 144 14.92 -7.16 4.33
C SER A 144 15.37 -8.20 5.36
N TYR A 145 15.90 -7.78 6.49
CA TYR A 145 16.32 -8.69 7.57
C TYR A 145 15.22 -9.03 8.58
N ASN A 146 14.04 -8.39 8.51
CA ASN A 146 12.93 -8.66 9.43
C ASN A 146 12.15 -9.91 9.00
N GLN A 147 12.72 -11.08 9.19
CA GLN A 147 12.13 -12.35 8.80
C GLN A 147 10.77 -12.64 9.48
N PRO A 148 10.54 -12.27 10.77
CA PRO A 148 9.24 -12.40 11.39
C PRO A 148 8.14 -11.63 10.66
N ALA A 149 8.38 -10.36 10.31
CA ALA A 149 7.41 -9.54 9.58
C ALA A 149 7.19 -10.08 8.15
N ILE A 150 8.25 -10.48 7.44
CA ILE A 150 8.16 -11.08 6.11
C ILE A 150 7.25 -12.32 6.13
N SER A 151 7.47 -13.22 7.10
CA SER A 151 6.67 -14.44 7.27
C SER A 151 5.23 -14.12 7.65
N PHE A 152 5.02 -13.13 8.50
CA PHE A 152 3.71 -12.65 8.92
C PHE A 152 2.90 -12.12 7.71
N TYR A 153 3.44 -11.21 6.92
CA TYR A 153 2.71 -10.65 5.78
C TYR A 153 2.43 -11.69 4.68
N LYS A 154 3.34 -12.63 4.46
CA LYS A 154 3.07 -13.77 3.57
C LYS A 154 1.91 -14.63 4.06
N LYS A 155 1.82 -14.93 5.36
CA LYS A 155 0.69 -15.66 5.98
C LYS A 155 -0.62 -14.87 5.87
N MET A 156 -0.55 -13.52 5.90
CA MET A 156 -1.68 -12.62 5.68
C MET A 156 -2.02 -12.45 4.19
N LEU A 157 -1.44 -13.25 3.29
CA LEU A 157 -1.68 -13.27 1.84
C LEU A 157 -1.20 -12.00 1.11
N PHE A 158 -0.33 -11.22 1.70
CA PHE A 158 0.38 -10.17 0.98
C PHE A 158 1.40 -10.80 0.03
N LYS A 159 1.44 -10.30 -1.20
CA LYS A 159 2.40 -10.74 -2.22
C LYS A 159 3.63 -9.84 -2.20
N LEU A 160 4.81 -10.45 -2.17
CA LEU A 160 6.06 -9.74 -2.40
C LEU A 160 6.13 -9.36 -3.88
N VAL A 161 6.17 -8.07 -4.18
CA VAL A 161 6.15 -7.56 -5.57
C VAL A 161 7.47 -6.94 -5.99
N ARG A 162 8.25 -6.42 -5.05
CA ARG A 162 9.52 -5.75 -5.37
C ARG A 162 10.51 -5.81 -4.22
N ARG A 163 11.81 -5.86 -4.53
CA ARG A 163 12.91 -5.53 -3.62
C ARG A 163 13.44 -4.15 -3.98
N LEU A 164 13.59 -3.29 -2.99
CA LEU A 164 14.08 -1.91 -3.12
C LEU A 164 15.44 -1.84 -2.46
N PRO A 165 16.54 -1.77 -3.22
CA PRO A 165 17.87 -1.68 -2.66
C PRO A 165 18.09 -0.36 -1.92
N MET A 166 18.83 -0.40 -0.81
CA MET A 166 19.24 0.77 -0.03
C MET A 166 18.08 1.72 0.39
N PHE A 167 16.89 1.15 0.59
CA PHE A 167 15.68 1.91 0.86
C PHE A 167 15.69 2.58 2.24
N TYR A 168 16.13 1.84 3.27
CA TYR A 168 16.23 2.34 4.64
C TYR A 168 17.64 2.86 4.92
N TYR A 169 17.72 3.97 5.66
CA TYR A 169 18.96 4.45 6.25
C TYR A 169 18.81 4.49 7.77
N ILE A 170 19.45 3.55 8.47
CA ILE A 170 19.30 3.36 9.91
C ILE A 170 20.71 3.32 10.55
N ARG A 171 20.97 4.20 11.49
CA ARG A 171 22.23 4.25 12.24
C ARG A 171 23.48 4.25 11.35
N GLY A 172 23.44 5.02 10.26
CA GLY A 172 24.59 5.14 9.36
C GLY A 172 24.72 4.01 8.32
N GLN A 173 23.78 3.06 8.26
CA GLN A 173 23.81 1.96 7.31
C GLN A 173 22.55 1.91 6.44
N HIS A 174 22.73 1.54 5.17
CA HIS A 174 21.63 1.30 4.25
C HIS A 174 21.15 -0.14 4.32
N TYR A 175 19.84 -0.31 4.22
CA TYR A 175 19.20 -1.62 4.18
C TYR A 175 18.17 -1.67 3.05
N ASP A 176 18.05 -2.83 2.46
CA ASP A 176 17.03 -3.08 1.46
C ASP A 176 15.64 -3.21 2.10
N SER A 177 14.63 -2.92 1.31
CA SER A 177 13.24 -3.17 1.65
C SER A 177 12.62 -4.21 0.73
N TYR A 178 11.63 -4.92 1.26
CA TYR A 178 10.66 -5.68 0.48
C TYR A 178 9.33 -4.95 0.47
N LEU A 179 8.79 -4.75 -0.72
CA LEU A 179 7.48 -4.18 -0.93
C LEU A 179 6.45 -5.30 -1.07
N PHE A 180 5.45 -5.26 -0.20
CA PHE A 180 4.34 -6.20 -0.17
C PHE A 180 3.04 -5.52 -0.55
N VAL A 181 2.18 -6.24 -1.29
CA VAL A 181 0.85 -5.75 -1.71
C VAL A 181 -0.21 -6.80 -1.43
N TYR A 182 -1.32 -6.39 -0.84
CA TYR A 182 -2.58 -7.12 -0.75
C TYR A 182 -3.59 -6.46 -1.69
N TYR A 183 -4.14 -7.21 -2.64
CA TYR A 183 -5.07 -6.67 -3.65
C TYR A 183 -6.51 -6.72 -3.16
N VAL A 184 -7.27 -5.62 -3.37
CA VAL A 184 -8.69 -5.50 -3.05
C VAL A 184 -9.47 -5.00 -4.28
N ASN A 185 -10.78 -5.16 -4.27
CA ASN A 185 -11.73 -4.59 -5.25
C ASN A 185 -11.32 -4.81 -6.72
N GLY A 186 -10.84 -6.02 -7.03
CA GLY A 186 -10.41 -6.37 -8.39
C GLY A 186 -9.02 -5.87 -8.77
N GLY A 187 -8.24 -5.34 -7.82
CA GLY A 187 -6.80 -5.15 -7.97
C GLY A 187 -6.13 -6.49 -8.31
N ARG A 188 -5.13 -6.49 -9.18
CA ARG A 188 -4.46 -7.70 -9.65
C ARG A 188 -2.95 -7.51 -9.69
N SER A 189 -2.23 -8.61 -9.48
CA SER A 189 -0.78 -8.62 -9.70
C SER A 189 -0.47 -8.63 -11.20
N PRO A 190 0.48 -7.83 -11.68
CA PRO A 190 0.89 -7.84 -13.10
C PRO A 190 1.32 -9.21 -13.63
N CYS A 191 1.69 -10.13 -12.75
CA CYS A 191 2.12 -11.49 -13.09
C CYS A 191 0.99 -12.53 -12.87
N SER A 192 -0.27 -12.11 -12.80
CA SER A 192 -1.39 -13.06 -12.68
C SER A 192 -1.60 -13.78 -14.02
N PRO A 193 -1.70 -15.13 -14.05
CA PRO A 193 -2.03 -15.86 -15.28
C PRO A 193 -3.31 -15.37 -15.96
N LEU A 194 -4.26 -14.84 -15.20
CA LEU A 194 -5.49 -14.22 -15.72
C LEU A 194 -5.22 -12.92 -16.49
N GLU A 195 -4.17 -12.16 -16.19
CA GLU A 195 -3.79 -10.97 -16.96
C GLU A 195 -3.19 -11.36 -18.31
N ILE A 196 -2.37 -12.40 -18.33
CA ILE A 196 -1.82 -12.91 -19.58
C ILE A 196 -3.00 -13.30 -20.49
N VAL A 197 -3.99 -14.04 -19.98
CA VAL A 197 -5.18 -14.44 -20.75
C VAL A 197 -6.04 -13.24 -21.16
N THR A 198 -6.27 -12.25 -20.27
CA THR A 198 -7.06 -11.06 -20.61
C THR A 198 -6.34 -10.14 -21.58
N SER A 199 -5.02 -10.00 -21.49
CA SER A 199 -4.20 -9.28 -22.46
C SER A 199 -4.30 -9.92 -23.83
N PHE A 200 -4.15 -11.25 -23.93
CA PHE A 200 -4.34 -11.97 -25.20
C PHE A 200 -5.75 -11.82 -25.78
N VAL A 201 -6.79 -11.81 -24.94
CA VAL A 201 -8.18 -11.63 -25.40
C VAL A 201 -8.43 -10.21 -25.90
N VAL A 202 -7.86 -9.20 -25.25
CA VAL A 202 -7.98 -7.79 -25.68
C VAL A 202 -7.22 -7.57 -26.98
N ASP A 203 -5.98 -8.08 -27.10
CA ASP A 203 -5.17 -7.99 -28.31
C ASP A 203 -5.80 -8.78 -29.47
N PHE A 204 -6.35 -9.95 -29.19
CA PHE A 204 -7.09 -10.74 -30.19
C PHE A 204 -8.35 -10.03 -30.68
N ARG A 205 -9.13 -9.39 -29.80
CA ARG A 205 -10.28 -8.58 -30.20
C ARG A 205 -9.89 -7.36 -31.06
N ALA A 206 -8.78 -6.69 -30.69
CA ALA A 206 -8.24 -5.60 -31.48
C ALA A 206 -7.77 -6.09 -32.87
N PHE A 207 -7.09 -7.23 -32.91
CA PHE A 207 -6.64 -7.88 -34.15
C PHE A 207 -7.80 -8.31 -35.04
N VAL A 208 -8.85 -8.93 -34.48
CA VAL A 208 -10.06 -9.29 -35.23
C VAL A 208 -10.78 -8.05 -35.76
N LYS A 209 -10.91 -6.97 -34.98
CA LYS A 209 -11.47 -5.71 -35.47
C LYS A 209 -10.66 -5.11 -36.60
N MET A 210 -9.34 -5.18 -36.55
CA MET A 210 -8.46 -4.71 -37.61
C MET A 210 -8.59 -5.57 -38.89
N LEU A 211 -8.72 -6.89 -38.75
CA LEU A 211 -8.96 -7.76 -39.89
C LEU A 211 -10.32 -7.49 -40.52
N VAL A 212 -11.38 -7.39 -39.74
CA VAL A 212 -12.75 -7.10 -40.23
C VAL A 212 -12.74 -5.72 -40.93
N ALA A 213 -12.11 -4.71 -40.39
CA ALA A 213 -11.97 -3.39 -41.02
C ALA A 213 -11.20 -3.47 -42.36
N LYS A 214 -10.17 -4.33 -42.44
CA LYS A 214 -9.41 -4.54 -43.68
C LYS A 214 -10.22 -5.35 -44.73
N PHE A 215 -11.07 -6.25 -44.34
CA PHE A 215 -11.92 -7.03 -45.27
C PHE A 215 -13.13 -6.24 -45.75
N TRP A 216 -13.65 -5.27 -44.97
CA TRP A 216 -14.80 -4.45 -45.39
C TRP A 216 -14.38 -3.16 -46.13
N SER A 217 -13.09 -2.81 -46.19
CA SER A 217 -12.62 -1.71 -47.01
C SER A 217 -12.20 -2.08 -48.41
N LYS A 218 -12.62 -3.28 -48.91
CA LYS A 218 -12.38 -3.73 -50.28
C LYS A 218 -13.67 -3.83 -51.10
N GLU A 219 -14.49 -2.82 -51.06
CA GLU A 219 -15.44 -2.48 -52.13
C GLU A 219 -15.72 -0.99 -52.04
N ASP A 220 -15.01 -0.21 -52.84
CA ASP A 220 -15.60 0.72 -53.78
C ASP A 220 -14.50 1.48 -54.51
N HIS A 221 -14.69 1.45 -55.80
CA HIS A 221 -14.05 2.00 -56.97
C HIS A 221 -13.34 3.33 -56.95
N CYS A 222 -12.20 3.26 -57.59
CA CYS A 222 -11.81 4.10 -58.76
C CYS A 222 -11.80 5.61 -58.64
N GLY A 223 -10.60 6.14 -58.85
CA GLY A 223 -10.42 7.47 -59.36
C GLY A 223 -9.10 8.15 -58.94
N PRO A 224 -8.22 8.43 -59.90
CA PRO A 224 -6.90 9.02 -59.55
C PRO A 224 -6.93 10.53 -59.68
N ARG A 225 -6.17 11.24 -58.87
CA ARG A 225 -5.41 12.45 -59.25
C ARG A 225 -4.73 13.12 -58.08
N TRP A 226 -3.38 13.13 -58.21
CA TRP A 226 -2.49 14.28 -58.23
C TRP A 226 -2.74 15.40 -57.21
N ALA A 227 -1.82 15.67 -56.32
CA ALA A 227 -0.83 16.74 -56.35
C ALA A 227 -0.19 16.95 -54.98
N ARG A 228 1.04 16.87 -55.00
CA ARG A 228 2.07 17.88 -54.72
C ARG A 228 2.53 18.02 -53.28
N CYS A 229 3.82 17.73 -53.18
CA CYS A 229 4.80 18.08 -52.17
C CYS A 229 4.56 19.43 -51.48
N GLN A 230 4.83 19.48 -50.18
CA GLN A 230 5.86 20.42 -49.74
C GLN A 230 6.48 19.95 -48.45
N GLU A 231 7.78 19.90 -48.49
CA GLU A 231 8.70 19.70 -47.37
C GLU A 231 8.57 20.84 -46.36
N SER A 232 8.74 20.55 -45.11
CA SER A 232 9.46 21.43 -44.19
C SER A 232 10.01 20.62 -43.03
N ASN A 233 11.29 20.44 -43.04
CA ASN A 233 12.15 20.08 -41.92
C ASN A 233 11.94 21.03 -40.75
N THR A 234 11.79 20.51 -39.57
CA THR A 234 12.44 21.10 -38.41
C THR A 234 12.67 20.02 -37.35
N LEU A 235 13.89 19.64 -37.17
CA LEU A 235 14.46 18.94 -36.04
C LEU A 235 14.35 19.84 -34.82
N LEU A 236 13.69 19.36 -33.75
CA LEU A 236 13.97 19.84 -32.41
C LEU A 236 13.79 18.64 -31.43
N ALA A 237 14.90 18.23 -30.88
CA ALA A 237 14.99 17.27 -29.79
C ALA A 237 14.34 17.85 -28.53
N PRO A 238 13.61 17.06 -27.74
CA PRO A 238 13.17 17.52 -26.43
C PRO A 238 14.31 17.36 -25.43
N GLN A 239 14.70 18.48 -24.85
CA GLN A 239 15.59 18.53 -23.70
C GLN A 239 14.90 17.94 -22.48
N SER A 240 15.64 17.09 -21.77
CA SER A 240 15.29 16.58 -20.48
C SER A 240 15.23 17.70 -19.44
N ASN A 241 14.05 18.11 -19.02
CA ASN A 241 13.89 18.96 -17.85
C ASN A 241 13.92 18.10 -16.57
N LYS A 242 15.07 18.05 -15.95
CA LYS A 242 15.20 17.75 -14.53
C LYS A 242 14.56 18.88 -13.74
N ARG A 243 13.35 18.71 -13.26
CA ARG A 243 12.81 19.52 -12.18
C ARG A 243 13.37 19.03 -10.86
N ILE A 244 14.30 19.78 -10.33
CA ILE A 244 14.66 19.76 -8.91
C ILE A 244 13.45 20.34 -8.17
N ILE A 245 12.70 19.51 -7.50
CA ILE A 245 11.72 19.94 -6.51
C ILE A 245 12.44 19.88 -5.18
N SER A 246 12.97 21.01 -4.75
CA SER A 246 13.24 21.27 -3.33
C SER A 246 11.89 21.52 -2.68
N GLY A 247 11.46 20.66 -1.79
CA GLY A 247 10.22 20.80 -1.07
C GLY A 247 10.08 19.65 -0.12
N ASP A 248 10.35 19.94 1.11
CA ASP A 248 10.04 19.25 2.35
C ASP A 248 9.81 17.73 2.27
N SER A 249 10.87 17.05 2.62
CA SER A 249 10.97 15.62 2.70
C SER A 249 10.51 15.13 4.07
N THR A 250 9.25 14.84 4.23
CA THR A 250 8.83 13.88 5.26
C THR A 250 8.79 12.48 4.65
N ARG A 251 9.96 11.94 4.35
CA ARG A 251 10.11 10.50 4.11
C ARG A 251 10.11 9.78 5.45
N CYS A 252 8.96 9.42 5.94
CA CYS A 252 8.83 8.41 7.00
C CYS A 252 9.17 7.04 6.38
N HIS A 253 10.40 6.61 6.57
CA HIS A 253 10.85 5.28 6.20
C HIS A 253 10.80 4.37 7.42
N VAL A 254 9.88 3.43 7.46
CA VAL A 254 9.84 2.29 8.39
C VAL A 254 10.04 1.02 7.63
#